data_7b9d9f4a98ddeec7ad36cf2c58b4e8fe
#
_entry.id   7b9d9f4a98ddeec7ad36cf2c58b4e8fe
#
_cell.length_a   1.000
_cell.length_b   1.000
_cell.length_c   1.000
_cell.angle_alpha   90.00
_cell.angle_beta   90.00
_cell.angle_gamma   90.00
#
_symmetry.space_group_name_H-M   'P 1'
#
loop_
_entity.id
_entity.type
_entity.pdbx_description
1 polymer ?
#
loop_
_entity_poly.entity_id
_entity_poly.type
_entity_poly.pdbx_seq_one_letter_code
_entity_poly.pdbx_strand_id
1 'polypeptide(L)'
;MPSKRTRLIAGNWKMNNDLNEAKDLAQALVAALPEIPEGVEVCVCPPTVDLRVVSCKGGVKESPIKLGAQNVYWEASGAYTGETSVAMLKSVPVEYCIIGHSERRDYFKETDEDENKKAKALIAGGIVP
;
A
#
# COMPACT_ATOMS: atom_id res chain seq x y z
N MET A 1 -18.57 -25.60 -1.90
CA MET A 1 -18.23 -24.72 -3.05
C MET A 1 -16.91 -24.01 -2.75
N PRO A 2 -15.92 -24.09 -3.62
CA PRO A 2 -14.74 -23.27 -3.43
C PRO A 2 -15.15 -21.80 -3.55
N SER A 3 -14.76 -20.98 -2.59
CA SER A 3 -14.97 -19.54 -2.66
C SER A 3 -14.21 -18.99 -3.87
N LYS A 4 -14.87 -18.16 -4.67
CA LYS A 4 -14.17 -17.45 -5.74
C LYS A 4 -13.15 -16.50 -5.11
N ARG A 5 -11.90 -16.61 -5.53
CA ARG A 5 -10.86 -15.65 -5.11
C ARG A 5 -11.20 -14.27 -5.64
N THR A 6 -11.10 -13.28 -4.77
CA THR A 6 -11.20 -11.89 -5.18
C THR A 6 -10.01 -11.55 -6.07
N ARG A 7 -10.28 -10.91 -7.20
CA ARG A 7 -9.24 -10.42 -8.11
C ARG A 7 -8.74 -9.08 -7.62
N LEU A 8 -7.45 -8.96 -7.41
CA LEU A 8 -6.82 -7.71 -6.99
C LEU A 8 -6.18 -7.02 -8.20
N ILE A 9 -6.62 -5.80 -8.47
CA ILE A 9 -6.01 -4.92 -9.47
C ILE A 9 -5.24 -3.85 -8.68
N ALA A 10 -3.93 -3.99 -8.61
CA ALA A 10 -3.08 -3.10 -7.83
C ALA A 10 -2.22 -2.22 -8.73
N GLY A 11 -2.28 -0.92 -8.49
CA GLY A 11 -1.44 0.06 -9.18
C GLY A 11 -0.26 0.46 -8.31
N ASN A 12 0.93 0.03 -8.70
CA ASN A 12 2.16 0.46 -8.05
C ASN A 12 2.64 1.76 -8.71
N TRP A 13 2.54 2.87 -7.97
CA TRP A 13 2.95 4.18 -8.50
C TRP A 13 4.48 4.36 -8.54
N LYS A 14 5.20 3.46 -7.91
CA LYS A 14 6.66 3.52 -7.82
C LYS A 14 7.11 4.86 -7.23
N MET A 15 8.23 5.41 -7.67
CA MET A 15 8.73 6.70 -7.19
C MET A 15 8.23 7.82 -8.12
N ASN A 16 6.91 8.02 -8.14
CA ASN A 16 6.27 9.04 -8.94
C ASN A 16 5.24 9.81 -8.12
N ASN A 17 5.00 11.04 -8.50
CA ASN A 17 4.02 11.97 -7.94
C ASN A 17 4.46 12.61 -6.63
N ASP A 18 4.48 13.93 -6.63
CA ASP A 18 4.56 14.72 -5.41
C ASP A 18 3.16 14.80 -4.75
N LEU A 19 3.04 15.56 -3.66
CA LEU A 19 1.78 15.63 -2.91
C LEU A 19 0.61 16.12 -3.77
N ASN A 20 0.83 17.13 -4.60
CA ASN A 20 -0.24 17.71 -5.43
C ASN A 20 -0.63 16.76 -6.56
N GLU A 21 0.36 16.19 -7.24
CA GLU A 21 0.12 15.23 -8.31
C GLU A 21 -0.59 13.97 -7.78
N ALA A 22 -0.17 13.48 -6.61
CA ALA A 22 -0.79 12.32 -5.97
C ALA A 22 -2.24 12.59 -5.59
N LYS A 23 -2.53 13.78 -5.04
CA LYS A 23 -3.89 14.20 -4.71
C LYS A 23 -4.77 14.26 -5.95
N ASP A 24 -4.28 14.90 -7.01
CA ASP A 24 -5.03 15.03 -8.25
C ASP A 24 -5.32 13.69 -8.89
N LEU A 25 -4.34 12.79 -8.92
CA LEU A 25 -4.52 11.45 -9.47
C LEU A 25 -5.51 10.64 -8.63
N ALA A 26 -5.42 10.69 -7.32
CA ALA A 26 -6.35 10.00 -6.43
C ALA A 26 -7.79 10.48 -6.65
N GLN A 27 -8.00 11.78 -6.73
CA GLN A 27 -9.32 12.35 -6.97
C GLN A 27 -9.88 11.96 -8.35
N ALA A 28 -9.03 11.93 -9.38
CA ALA A 28 -9.42 11.48 -10.71
C ALA A 28 -9.81 10.00 -10.74
N LEU A 29 -9.08 9.15 -10.03
CA LEU A 29 -9.39 7.72 -9.92
C LEU A 29 -10.70 7.48 -9.16
N VAL A 30 -10.91 8.18 -8.06
CA VAL A 30 -12.16 8.10 -7.28
C VAL A 30 -13.36 8.51 -8.14
N ALA A 31 -13.23 9.57 -8.91
CA ALA A 31 -14.29 10.03 -9.82
C ALA A 31 -14.55 9.02 -10.96
N ALA A 32 -13.51 8.38 -11.46
CA ALA A 32 -13.61 7.41 -12.56
C ALA A 32 -14.15 6.05 -12.12
N LEU A 33 -14.01 5.70 -10.83
CA LEU A 33 -14.38 4.39 -10.29
C LEU A 33 -15.36 4.55 -9.11
N PRO A 34 -16.58 5.07 -9.35
CA PRO A 34 -17.56 5.19 -8.27
C PRO A 34 -18.05 3.83 -7.77
N GLU A 35 -17.95 2.81 -8.62
CA GLU A 35 -18.32 1.44 -8.29
C GLU A 35 -17.24 0.50 -8.81
N ILE A 36 -17.01 -0.60 -8.07
CA ILE A 36 -16.12 -1.68 -8.47
C ILE A 36 -16.94 -2.96 -8.50
N PRO A 37 -16.84 -3.77 -9.57
CA PRO A 37 -17.60 -5.01 -9.68
C PRO A 37 -17.36 -5.96 -8.51
N GLU A 38 -18.39 -6.72 -8.15
CA GLU A 38 -18.26 -7.77 -7.14
C GLU A 38 -17.16 -8.77 -7.54
N GLY A 39 -16.39 -9.22 -6.57
CA GLY A 39 -15.27 -10.14 -6.79
C GLY A 39 -13.99 -9.48 -7.29
N VAL A 40 -13.96 -8.15 -7.39
CA VAL A 40 -12.78 -7.38 -7.78
C VAL A 40 -12.46 -6.36 -6.69
N GLU A 41 -11.20 -6.22 -6.35
CA GLU A 41 -10.68 -5.11 -5.53
C GLU A 41 -9.68 -4.31 -6.36
N VAL A 42 -9.72 -3.00 -6.19
CA VAL A 42 -8.76 -2.07 -6.78
C VAL A 42 -7.97 -1.43 -5.65
N CYS A 43 -6.65 -1.45 -5.77
CA CYS A 43 -5.73 -0.90 -4.78
C CYS A 43 -4.73 0.02 -5.47
N VAL A 44 -4.44 1.16 -4.86
CA VAL A 44 -3.37 2.06 -5.30
C VAL A 44 -2.27 2.08 -4.25
N CYS A 45 -1.02 2.03 -4.70
CA CYS A 45 0.15 1.97 -3.84
C CYS A 45 1.09 3.15 -4.16
N PRO A 46 0.82 4.31 -3.56
CA PRO A 46 1.66 5.50 -3.77
C PRO A 46 2.93 5.43 -2.92
N PRO A 47 3.93 6.30 -3.19
CA PRO A 47 5.06 6.49 -2.28
C PRO A 47 4.60 6.81 -0.85
N THR A 48 5.40 6.44 0.13
CA THR A 48 5.06 6.63 1.57
C THR A 48 4.68 8.07 1.89
N VAL A 49 5.40 9.05 1.34
CA VAL A 49 5.14 10.47 1.59
C VAL A 49 3.74 10.90 1.12
N ASP A 50 3.17 10.20 0.13
CA ASP A 50 1.88 10.53 -0.46
C ASP A 50 0.71 9.78 0.18
N LEU A 51 0.97 8.79 1.02
CA LEU A 51 -0.08 7.94 1.59
C LEU A 51 -1.21 8.75 2.25
N ARG A 52 -0.85 9.73 3.05
CA ARG A 52 -1.86 10.51 3.78
C ARG A 52 -2.72 11.36 2.84
N VAL A 53 -2.14 12.02 1.86
CA VAL A 53 -2.89 12.89 0.93
C VAL A 53 -3.77 12.06 0.00
N VAL A 54 -3.35 10.86 -0.36
CA VAL A 54 -4.17 9.95 -1.17
C VAL A 54 -5.34 9.39 -0.36
N SER A 55 -5.15 9.15 0.94
CA SER A 55 -6.17 8.56 1.81
C SER A 55 -7.21 9.56 2.32
N CYS A 56 -6.90 10.84 2.46
CA CYS A 56 -7.71 11.81 3.18
C CYS A 56 -9.02 12.17 2.46
N LYS A 57 -9.79 13.11 3.06
CA LYS A 57 -11.09 13.54 2.54
C LYS A 57 -11.01 13.91 1.05
N GLY A 58 -11.89 13.35 0.25
CA GLY A 58 -11.89 13.48 -1.21
C GLY A 58 -10.96 12.48 -1.91
N GLY A 59 -10.13 11.73 -1.16
CA GLY A 59 -9.29 10.67 -1.66
C GLY A 59 -9.92 9.29 -1.54
N VAL A 60 -9.09 8.25 -1.51
CA VAL A 60 -9.56 6.86 -1.59
C VAL A 60 -10.33 6.39 -0.35
N LYS A 61 -10.14 7.02 0.81
CA LYS A 61 -10.81 6.65 2.06
C LYS A 61 -12.34 6.61 1.94
N GLU A 62 -12.91 7.51 1.16
CA GLU A 62 -14.36 7.63 0.97
C GLU A 62 -14.82 6.96 -0.33
N SER A 63 -14.03 6.07 -0.88
CA SER A 63 -14.28 5.39 -2.14
C SER A 63 -14.13 3.88 -1.98
N PRO A 64 -14.54 3.08 -2.98
CA PRO A 64 -14.27 1.64 -2.97
C PRO A 64 -12.81 1.28 -3.25
N ILE A 65 -11.96 2.24 -3.61
CA ILE A 65 -10.53 1.98 -3.87
C ILE A 65 -9.79 1.77 -2.55
N LYS A 66 -9.01 0.69 -2.50
CA LYS A 66 -8.16 0.35 -1.37
C LYS A 66 -6.81 1.07 -1.47
N LEU A 67 -6.14 1.24 -0.33
CA LEU A 67 -4.83 1.86 -0.25
C LEU A 67 -3.79 0.84 0.16
N GLY A 68 -2.64 0.85 -0.51
CA GLY A 68 -1.49 0.02 -0.19
C GLY A 68 -0.22 0.84 -0.02
N ALA A 69 0.72 0.31 0.75
CA ALA A 69 2.05 0.86 0.88
C ALA A 69 3.02 0.16 -0.09
N GLN A 70 4.17 0.78 -0.33
CA GLN A 70 5.19 0.22 -1.24
C GLN A 70 6.28 -0.54 -0.52
N ASN A 71 6.34 -0.43 0.80
CA ASN A 71 7.35 -1.08 1.64
C ASN A 71 6.98 -0.95 3.12
N VAL A 72 7.65 -1.71 3.96
CA VAL A 72 7.50 -1.68 5.40
C VAL A 72 8.76 -2.22 6.05
N TYR A 73 9.00 -1.85 7.32
CA TYR A 73 10.01 -2.48 8.15
C TYR A 73 9.35 -3.35 9.22
N TRP A 74 10.04 -4.39 9.68
CA TRP A 74 9.45 -5.39 10.60
C TRP A 74 9.53 -5.01 12.06
N GLU A 75 10.36 -4.04 12.45
CA GLU A 75 10.45 -3.60 13.82
C GLU A 75 9.31 -2.62 14.17
N ALA A 76 8.86 -2.64 15.41
CA ALA A 76 7.75 -1.80 15.85
C ALA A 76 8.15 -0.33 15.96
N SER A 77 9.38 -0.07 16.36
CA SER A 77 9.94 1.29 16.49
C SER A 77 11.44 1.19 16.65
N GLY A 78 12.14 2.31 16.68
CA GLY A 78 13.55 2.34 17.05
C GLY A 78 14.44 3.10 16.09
N ALA A 79 15.74 2.82 16.16
CA ALA A 79 16.78 3.52 15.42
C ALA A 79 16.93 2.94 13.99
N TYR A 80 15.92 3.11 13.18
CA TYR A 80 15.84 2.64 11.80
C TYR A 80 15.49 3.80 10.89
N THR A 81 16.38 4.76 10.81
CA THR A 81 16.18 6.01 10.08
C THR A 81 15.69 5.77 8.66
N GLY A 82 14.58 6.38 8.29
CA GLY A 82 13.98 6.26 6.95
C GLY A 82 12.96 5.14 6.80
N GLU A 83 12.85 4.23 7.78
CA GLU A 83 11.93 3.11 7.70
C GLU A 83 10.52 3.47 8.23
N THR A 84 9.54 2.68 7.81
CA THR A 84 8.13 2.83 8.18
C THR A 84 7.65 1.55 8.82
N SER A 85 7.08 1.65 10.03
CA SER A 85 6.56 0.50 10.76
C SER A 85 5.14 0.12 10.32
N VAL A 86 4.73 -1.10 10.68
CA VAL A 86 3.35 -1.56 10.47
C VAL A 86 2.35 -0.65 11.19
N ALA A 87 2.65 -0.23 12.42
CA ALA A 87 1.77 0.67 13.17
C ALA A 87 1.58 2.02 12.47
N MET A 88 2.63 2.56 11.87
CA MET A 88 2.54 3.78 11.06
C MET A 88 1.62 3.59 9.86
N LEU A 89 1.74 2.47 9.16
CA LEU A 89 0.88 2.15 8.02
C LEU A 89 -0.59 1.97 8.44
N LYS A 90 -0.83 1.34 9.57
CA LYS A 90 -2.19 1.19 10.12
C LYS A 90 -2.83 2.53 10.48
N SER A 91 -2.05 3.51 10.84
CA SER A 91 -2.55 4.84 11.22
C SER A 91 -3.04 5.66 10.03
N VAL A 92 -2.62 5.33 8.83
CA VAL A 92 -3.02 6.05 7.58
C VAL A 92 -4.52 5.90 7.31
N PRO A 93 -5.22 4.76 7.25
CA PRO A 93 -4.81 3.35 7.24
C PRO A 93 -4.53 2.80 5.84
N VAL A 94 -3.67 1.81 5.73
CA VAL A 94 -3.50 1.01 4.52
C VAL A 94 -4.02 -0.41 4.75
N GLU A 95 -4.47 -1.08 3.69
CA GLU A 95 -4.97 -2.45 3.74
C GLU A 95 -4.00 -3.45 3.12
N TYR A 96 -3.15 -3.00 2.22
CA TYR A 96 -2.16 -3.81 1.51
C TYR A 96 -0.77 -3.19 1.65
N CYS A 97 0.25 -4.02 1.48
CA CYS A 97 1.63 -3.54 1.41
C CYS A 97 2.44 -4.39 0.44
N ILE A 98 3.06 -3.74 -0.53
CA ILE A 98 4.00 -4.41 -1.43
C ILE A 98 5.27 -4.73 -0.65
N ILE A 99 5.72 -5.98 -0.75
CA ILE A 99 7.01 -6.41 -0.22
C ILE A 99 7.74 -7.22 -1.27
N GLY A 100 9.05 -7.28 -1.18
CA GLY A 100 9.86 -8.11 -2.07
C GLY A 100 9.83 -7.71 -3.53
N HIS A 101 9.48 -6.47 -3.84
CA HIS A 101 9.49 -5.99 -5.22
C HIS A 101 10.89 -6.15 -5.83
N SER A 102 10.95 -6.53 -7.10
CA SER A 102 12.24 -6.78 -7.78
C SER A 102 13.20 -5.59 -7.70
N GLU A 103 12.69 -4.37 -7.79
CA GLU A 103 13.51 -3.16 -7.65
C GLU A 103 14.19 -3.11 -6.28
N ARG A 104 13.50 -3.48 -5.20
CA ARG A 104 14.09 -3.49 -3.86
C ARG A 104 15.12 -4.60 -3.70
N ARG A 105 14.88 -5.74 -4.29
CA ARG A 105 15.86 -6.85 -4.30
C ARG A 105 17.11 -6.47 -5.09
N ASP A 106 16.93 -5.84 -6.23
CA ASP A 106 18.05 -5.49 -7.14
C ASP A 106 18.86 -4.30 -6.63
N TYR A 107 18.18 -3.21 -6.25
CA TYR A 107 18.85 -1.95 -5.89
C TYR A 107 19.22 -1.87 -4.41
N PHE A 108 18.40 -2.42 -3.53
CA PHE A 108 18.58 -2.31 -2.08
C PHE A 108 18.97 -3.63 -1.42
N LYS A 109 19.23 -4.66 -2.21
CA LYS A 109 19.74 -5.97 -1.74
C LYS A 109 18.85 -6.67 -0.72
N GLU A 110 17.55 -6.48 -0.79
CA GLU A 110 16.61 -7.20 0.06
C GLU A 110 16.64 -8.69 -0.24
N THR A 111 16.59 -9.49 0.80
CA THR A 111 16.68 -10.95 0.74
C THR A 111 15.32 -11.61 1.02
N ASP A 112 15.21 -12.91 0.72
CA ASP A 112 14.02 -13.70 1.09
C ASP A 112 13.75 -13.66 2.59
N GLU A 113 14.81 -13.64 3.40
CA GLU A 113 14.71 -13.53 4.86
C GLU A 113 14.10 -12.20 5.27
N ASP A 114 14.52 -11.08 4.66
CA ASP A 114 13.94 -9.77 4.90
C ASP A 114 12.45 -9.76 4.56
N GLU A 115 12.08 -10.33 3.42
CA GLU A 115 10.68 -10.40 2.98
C GLU A 115 9.82 -11.25 3.90
N ASN A 116 10.38 -12.35 4.41
CA ASN A 116 9.70 -13.19 5.38
C ASN A 116 9.39 -12.43 6.68
N LYS A 117 10.34 -11.65 7.17
CA LYS A 117 10.13 -10.79 8.36
C LYS A 117 9.06 -9.73 8.12
N LYS A 118 9.09 -9.09 6.95
CA LYS A 118 8.06 -8.10 6.56
C LYS A 118 6.68 -8.74 6.47
N ALA A 119 6.56 -9.88 5.81
CA ALA A 119 5.29 -10.60 5.68
C ALA A 119 4.70 -10.95 7.05
N LYS A 120 5.51 -11.48 7.95
CA LYS A 120 5.07 -11.83 9.31
C LYS A 120 4.58 -10.62 10.09
N ALA A 121 5.32 -9.51 10.02
CA ALA A 121 4.95 -8.28 10.71
C ALA A 121 3.62 -7.72 10.17
N LEU A 122 3.43 -7.72 8.86
CA LEU A 122 2.20 -7.24 8.22
C LEU A 122 1.01 -8.11 8.61
N ILE A 123 1.14 -9.43 8.53
CA ILE A 123 0.06 -10.37 8.89
C ILE A 123 -0.33 -10.18 10.35
N ALA A 124 0.65 -10.10 11.25
CA ALA A 124 0.39 -9.85 12.68
C ALA A 124 -0.31 -8.52 12.91
N GLY A 125 -0.05 -7.52 12.09
CA GLY A 125 -0.68 -6.19 12.15
C GLY A 125 -2.00 -6.08 11.39
N GLY A 126 -2.44 -7.12 10.69
CA GLY A 126 -3.71 -7.10 9.95
C GLY A 126 -3.64 -6.40 8.59
N ILE A 127 -2.45 -6.27 8.01
CA ILE A 127 -2.24 -5.73 6.66
C ILE A 127 -1.88 -6.90 5.74
N VAL A 128 -2.46 -6.94 4.55
CA VAL A 128 -2.22 -8.00 3.56
C VAL A 128 -0.91 -7.73 2.81
N PRO A 129 0.08 -8.64 2.94
CA PRO A 129 1.32 -8.47 2.22
C PRO A 129 1.21 -8.85 0.75
#